data_4ab85c33892fbe8af33450e8d1bf909e
#
_entry.id   4ab85c33892fbe8af33450e8d1bf909e
#
_cell.length_a   1.000
_cell.length_b   1.000
_cell.length_c   1.000
_cell.angle_alpha   90.00
_cell.angle_beta   90.00
_cell.angle_gamma   90.00
#
_symmetry.space_group_name_H-M   'P 1'
#
loop_
_entity.id
_entity.type
_entity.pdbx_description
1 polymer ?
#
loop_
_entity_poly.entity_id
_entity_poly.type
_entity_poly.pdbx_seq_one_letter_code
_entity_poly.pdbx_strand_id
1 'polypeptide(L)'
;SYPRPGWVEMNVDTYLENCITAMAEVTSELRRSGRDPKDIAAIMGDGIICGIVGIDENARPVTPYINYLDSRTTPDVERINAMKLPLWGRETGNAEASPMFPAMFARWFLENSSEFRERGVKFVHNAPYVLMRLAGLSGRDAFIDWGAMSGWGLGYDVMKKRWSPEQLEILGIDEKYMPRILKPWDRVGGLCEAISVRTGLPAGIPILAGAGDTMQSMLGSGVFEANQGVDVAGTCSMFCVSTKGIIPELSRPGTGLIFNSGTLPDTYFYWGFVRTGGLALRWFKDHVCRHEGDGAYYQTLSAGARNVPAGSGGVLFLPYLTGGYGEEKEASGCFLNMTMDDDRFVMWRAVLEAIGYDYMELADGYRAAGVPLTRITVTEGGSRDMLWNQIKSHMLEAEVVRYRNAGGAVLTNCVFGAYATGALADVKAALAGVIEENGSCSPDPELSRRYRDLFENRKALVREDMRKAFSRLVRMRAIR
;
A
#
# COMPACT_ATOMS: atom_id res chain seq x y z
N SER A 1 -15.00 6.51 -13.41
CA SER A 1 -16.10 5.81 -14.13
C SER A 1 -15.91 4.30 -14.03
N TYR A 2 -16.99 3.57 -14.24
CA TYR A 2 -17.05 2.10 -14.25
C TYR A 2 -17.66 1.65 -15.57
N PRO A 3 -16.91 1.71 -16.70
CA PRO A 3 -17.49 1.48 -18.02
C PRO A 3 -17.95 0.04 -18.24
N ARG A 4 -17.38 -0.93 -17.53
CA ARG A 4 -17.76 -2.36 -17.55
C ARG A 4 -17.50 -2.98 -16.16
N PRO A 5 -18.11 -4.14 -15.83
CA PRO A 5 -17.76 -4.86 -14.62
C PRO A 5 -16.24 -5.11 -14.51
N GLY A 6 -15.64 -4.75 -13.38
CA GLY A 6 -14.21 -4.88 -13.14
C GLY A 6 -13.31 -3.81 -13.79
N TRP A 7 -13.87 -2.87 -14.55
CA TRP A 7 -13.15 -1.76 -15.15
C TRP A 7 -13.31 -0.49 -14.31
N VAL A 8 -12.20 0.16 -13.99
CA VAL A 8 -12.18 1.40 -13.20
C VAL A 8 -11.30 2.42 -13.91
N GLU A 9 -11.91 3.46 -14.44
CA GLU A 9 -11.25 4.51 -15.21
C GLU A 9 -11.42 5.87 -14.57
N MET A 10 -10.36 6.67 -14.59
CA MET A 10 -10.36 8.03 -14.10
C MET A 10 -9.83 8.98 -15.19
N ASN A 11 -10.35 10.19 -15.18
CA ASN A 11 -9.80 11.26 -16.00
C ASN A 11 -8.65 11.93 -15.23
N VAL A 12 -7.42 11.75 -15.70
CA VAL A 12 -6.24 12.29 -15.04
C VAL A 12 -6.15 13.81 -15.10
N ASP A 13 -6.76 14.47 -16.08
CA ASP A 13 -6.84 15.92 -16.14
C ASP A 13 -7.75 16.50 -15.03
N THR A 14 -8.83 15.80 -14.67
CA THR A 14 -9.62 16.17 -13.48
C THR A 14 -8.77 16.07 -12.21
N TYR A 15 -7.92 15.06 -12.12
CA TYR A 15 -6.99 14.92 -11.01
C TYR A 15 -6.00 16.09 -10.95
N LEU A 16 -5.41 16.47 -12.10
CA LEU A 16 -4.53 17.63 -12.22
C LEU A 16 -5.24 18.94 -11.79
N GLU A 17 -6.47 19.17 -12.26
CA GLU A 17 -7.24 20.36 -11.93
C GLU A 17 -7.54 20.45 -10.42
N ASN A 18 -7.86 19.33 -9.79
CA ASN A 18 -8.05 19.27 -8.34
C ASN A 18 -6.76 19.62 -7.58
N CYS A 19 -5.59 19.12 -8.03
CA CYS A 19 -4.31 19.46 -7.45
C CYS A 19 -4.01 20.97 -7.56
N ILE A 20 -4.25 21.57 -8.72
CA ILE A 20 -4.04 23.03 -8.95
C ILE A 20 -4.98 23.85 -8.06
N THR A 21 -6.24 23.43 -7.92
CA THR A 21 -7.21 24.09 -7.04
C THR A 21 -6.76 24.03 -5.58
N ALA A 22 -6.36 22.84 -5.10
CA ALA A 22 -5.85 22.68 -3.74
C ALA A 22 -4.58 23.52 -3.50
N MET A 23 -3.66 23.59 -4.47
CA MET A 23 -2.49 24.46 -4.38
C MET A 23 -2.87 25.94 -4.26
N ALA A 24 -3.87 26.41 -5.01
CA ALA A 24 -4.35 27.79 -4.92
C ALA A 24 -4.99 28.09 -3.56
N GLU A 25 -5.77 27.16 -3.01
CA GLU A 25 -6.38 27.27 -1.69
C GLU A 25 -5.31 27.35 -0.59
N VAL A 26 -4.32 26.45 -0.60
CA VAL A 26 -3.19 26.44 0.35
C VAL A 26 -2.38 27.74 0.24
N THR A 27 -2.13 28.23 -0.99
CA THR A 27 -1.43 29.51 -1.21
C THR A 27 -2.20 30.67 -0.61
N SER A 28 -3.52 30.68 -0.75
CA SER A 28 -4.39 31.70 -0.17
C SER A 28 -4.38 31.65 1.36
N GLU A 29 -4.35 30.44 1.94
CA GLU A 29 -4.26 30.24 3.39
C GLU A 29 -2.89 30.71 3.94
N LEU A 30 -1.80 30.41 3.25
CA LEU A 30 -0.46 30.91 3.61
C LEU A 30 -0.45 32.44 3.71
N ARG A 31 -1.01 33.14 2.70
CA ARG A 31 -1.11 34.61 2.74
C ARG A 31 -1.96 35.11 3.89
N ARG A 32 -3.10 34.46 4.16
CA ARG A 32 -3.97 34.83 5.31
C ARG A 32 -3.30 34.63 6.65
N SER A 33 -2.40 33.64 6.75
CA SER A 33 -1.59 33.40 7.95
C SER A 33 -0.34 34.30 8.06
N GLY A 34 -0.17 35.27 7.15
CA GLY A 34 0.96 36.21 7.14
C GLY A 34 2.27 35.64 6.59
N ARG A 35 2.22 34.50 5.89
CA ARG A 35 3.39 33.89 5.24
C ARG A 35 3.45 34.28 3.77
N ASP A 36 4.67 34.49 3.25
CA ASP A 36 4.87 34.81 1.82
C ASP A 36 5.02 33.50 1.02
N PRO A 37 4.19 33.26 -0.02
CA PRO A 37 4.39 32.13 -0.93
C PRO A 37 5.77 32.07 -1.60
N LYS A 38 6.52 33.16 -1.62
CA LYS A 38 7.91 33.23 -2.11
C LYS A 38 8.89 32.43 -1.23
N ASP A 39 8.50 32.12 0.00
CA ASP A 39 9.32 31.34 0.91
C ASP A 39 9.24 29.82 0.61
N ILE A 40 8.37 29.40 -0.32
CA ILE A 40 8.27 28.01 -0.75
C ILE A 40 9.48 27.66 -1.61
N ALA A 41 10.33 26.77 -1.08
CA ALA A 41 11.62 26.43 -1.67
C ALA A 41 11.53 25.34 -2.77
N ALA A 42 10.55 24.44 -2.69
CA ALA A 42 10.35 23.35 -3.65
C ALA A 42 8.91 22.83 -3.63
N ILE A 43 8.53 22.13 -4.70
CA ILE A 43 7.31 21.34 -4.82
C ILE A 43 7.72 19.88 -4.98
N MET A 44 7.25 19.02 -4.11
CA MET A 44 7.38 17.58 -4.18
C MET A 44 6.00 16.93 -3.99
N GLY A 45 5.70 15.93 -4.79
CA GLY A 45 4.45 15.17 -4.70
C GLY A 45 4.72 13.69 -4.53
N ASP A 46 3.73 12.99 -4.03
CA ASP A 46 3.67 11.53 -4.04
C ASP A 46 2.36 11.04 -4.65
N GLY A 47 2.29 9.77 -4.96
CA GLY A 47 1.05 9.20 -5.49
C GLY A 47 1.08 7.69 -5.62
N ILE A 48 -0.07 7.19 -6.06
CA ILE A 48 -0.35 5.76 -6.22
C ILE A 48 0.69 5.12 -7.16
N ILE A 49 1.34 4.06 -6.67
CA ILE A 49 2.37 3.33 -7.42
C ILE A 49 1.82 2.27 -8.38
N CYS A 50 0.55 1.93 -8.25
CA CYS A 50 -0.13 0.89 -9.05
C CYS A 50 -1.20 1.53 -9.94
N GLY A 51 -0.78 2.31 -10.94
CA GLY A 51 -1.68 2.90 -11.92
C GLY A 51 -0.94 3.75 -12.94
N ILE A 52 -1.43 3.77 -14.19
CA ILE A 52 -0.81 4.51 -15.30
C ILE A 52 -1.83 5.17 -16.20
N VAL A 53 -1.33 6.14 -16.95
CA VAL A 53 -1.97 6.77 -18.11
C VAL A 53 -0.97 6.84 -19.27
N GLY A 54 -1.43 6.60 -20.47
CA GLY A 54 -0.66 6.84 -21.69
C GLY A 54 -0.78 8.30 -22.11
N ILE A 55 0.34 8.94 -22.47
CA ILE A 55 0.39 10.34 -22.88
C ILE A 55 1.01 10.53 -24.26
N ASP A 56 0.62 11.60 -24.97
CA ASP A 56 1.21 12.04 -26.22
C ASP A 56 2.43 12.94 -26.01
N GLU A 57 3.02 13.43 -27.11
CA GLU A 57 4.18 14.31 -27.12
C GLU A 57 3.95 15.65 -26.37
N ASN A 58 2.71 16.12 -26.31
CA ASN A 58 2.32 17.33 -25.60
C ASN A 58 1.91 17.06 -24.13
N ALA A 59 2.25 15.88 -23.60
CA ALA A 59 1.85 15.41 -22.28
C ALA A 59 0.31 15.42 -22.05
N ARG A 60 -0.47 15.19 -23.10
CA ARG A 60 -1.93 15.04 -23.01
C ARG A 60 -2.28 13.57 -22.91
N PRO A 61 -3.28 13.19 -22.08
CA PRO A 61 -3.68 11.80 -21.97
C PRO A 61 -4.29 11.29 -23.29
N VAL A 62 -3.84 10.12 -23.72
CA VAL A 62 -4.39 9.36 -24.85
C VAL A 62 -4.97 8.01 -24.44
N THR A 63 -5.00 7.77 -23.12
CA THR A 63 -5.74 6.67 -22.48
C THR A 63 -6.42 7.21 -21.22
N PRO A 64 -7.45 6.55 -20.69
CA PRO A 64 -7.87 6.81 -19.33
C PRO A 64 -6.73 6.43 -18.35
N TYR A 65 -6.71 7.05 -17.16
CA TYR A 65 -5.91 6.56 -16.04
C TYR A 65 -6.62 5.35 -15.43
N ILE A 66 -5.90 4.25 -15.29
CA ILE A 66 -6.36 3.03 -14.62
C ILE A 66 -5.41 2.67 -13.48
N ASN A 67 -5.94 2.06 -12.42
CA ASN A 67 -5.18 1.74 -11.22
C ASN A 67 -5.53 0.36 -10.64
N TYR A 68 -5.00 0.05 -9.48
CA TYR A 68 -5.11 -1.25 -8.79
C TYR A 68 -6.54 -1.76 -8.55
N LEU A 69 -7.56 -0.91 -8.72
CA LEU A 69 -8.98 -1.33 -8.63
C LEU A 69 -9.48 -1.97 -9.94
N ASP A 70 -8.74 -1.80 -11.03
CA ASP A 70 -9.10 -2.33 -12.33
C ASP A 70 -8.62 -3.78 -12.50
N SER A 71 -9.49 -4.65 -12.97
CA SER A 71 -9.19 -6.08 -13.15
C SER A 71 -9.21 -6.54 -14.61
N ARG A 72 -9.23 -5.60 -15.57
CA ARG A 72 -9.33 -5.93 -17.02
C ARG A 72 -8.19 -6.80 -17.53
N THR A 73 -7.02 -6.76 -16.89
CA THR A 73 -5.83 -7.50 -17.29
C THR A 73 -5.76 -8.93 -16.75
N THR A 74 -6.77 -9.39 -15.99
CA THR A 74 -6.77 -10.74 -15.39
C THR A 74 -6.45 -11.86 -16.38
N PRO A 75 -7.01 -11.90 -17.62
CA PRO A 75 -6.66 -12.95 -18.59
C PRO A 75 -5.18 -12.92 -19.03
N ASP A 76 -4.59 -11.73 -19.11
CA ASP A 76 -3.17 -11.56 -19.44
C ASP A 76 -2.26 -12.02 -18.31
N VAL A 77 -2.65 -11.72 -17.07
CA VAL A 77 -1.95 -12.16 -15.86
C VAL A 77 -1.86 -13.69 -15.81
N GLU A 78 -2.94 -14.40 -16.11
CA GLU A 78 -2.96 -15.86 -16.15
C GLU A 78 -1.96 -16.40 -17.18
N ARG A 79 -1.89 -15.79 -18.38
CA ARG A 79 -0.91 -16.17 -19.43
C ARG A 79 0.53 -15.94 -19.00
N ILE A 80 0.83 -14.79 -18.40
CA ILE A 80 2.17 -14.43 -17.94
C ILE A 80 2.62 -15.37 -16.83
N ASN A 81 1.75 -15.63 -15.86
CA ASN A 81 2.06 -16.52 -14.73
C ASN A 81 2.23 -17.99 -15.15
N ALA A 82 1.53 -18.42 -16.20
CA ALA A 82 1.72 -19.76 -16.77
C ALA A 82 3.11 -19.99 -17.35
N MET A 83 3.86 -18.94 -17.70
CA MET A 83 5.25 -19.04 -18.18
C MET A 83 6.24 -19.46 -17.07
N LYS A 84 5.90 -19.23 -15.80
CA LYS A 84 6.71 -19.60 -14.62
C LYS A 84 8.17 -19.16 -14.69
N LEU A 85 8.42 -17.93 -15.15
CA LEU A 85 9.76 -17.41 -15.39
C LEU A 85 10.44 -16.97 -14.07
N PRO A 86 11.58 -17.59 -13.69
CA PRO A 86 12.34 -17.16 -12.51
C PRO A 86 12.89 -15.73 -12.61
N LEU A 87 12.95 -15.20 -13.83
CA LEU A 87 13.40 -13.84 -14.14
C LEU A 87 12.64 -12.78 -13.35
N TRP A 88 11.32 -12.94 -13.21
CA TRP A 88 10.46 -12.01 -12.46
C TRP A 88 10.96 -11.82 -11.04
N GLY A 89 10.98 -12.89 -10.24
CA GLY A 89 11.44 -12.86 -8.85
C GLY A 89 12.88 -12.40 -8.68
N ARG A 90 13.77 -12.81 -9.63
CA ARG A 90 15.20 -12.47 -9.58
C ARG A 90 15.47 -10.99 -9.77
N GLU A 91 14.77 -10.30 -10.69
CA GLU A 91 15.04 -8.90 -11.02
C GLU A 91 14.09 -7.93 -10.34
N THR A 92 12.83 -8.29 -10.16
CA THR A 92 11.84 -7.38 -9.55
C THR A 92 11.54 -7.68 -8.09
N GLY A 93 11.88 -8.89 -7.60
CA GLY A 93 11.41 -9.38 -6.30
C GLY A 93 9.96 -9.90 -6.32
N ASN A 94 9.23 -9.71 -7.42
CA ASN A 94 7.86 -10.17 -7.61
C ASN A 94 7.87 -11.42 -8.51
N ALA A 95 7.47 -12.57 -7.98
CA ALA A 95 7.55 -13.83 -8.72
C ALA A 95 6.41 -14.02 -9.74
N GLU A 96 5.33 -13.28 -9.58
CA GLU A 96 4.10 -13.43 -10.36
C GLU A 96 3.55 -12.05 -10.77
N ALA A 97 2.93 -11.99 -11.94
CA ALA A 97 2.14 -10.86 -12.36
C ALA A 97 0.87 -10.73 -11.50
N SER A 98 0.38 -9.51 -11.36
CA SER A 98 -0.90 -9.21 -10.71
C SER A 98 -1.72 -8.27 -11.59
N PRO A 99 -3.06 -8.35 -11.56
CA PRO A 99 -3.91 -7.44 -12.33
C PRO A 99 -3.69 -5.96 -11.98
N MET A 100 -3.19 -5.67 -10.79
CA MET A 100 -2.90 -4.31 -10.32
C MET A 100 -1.59 -3.72 -10.86
N PHE A 101 -0.76 -4.48 -11.55
CA PHE A 101 0.55 -4.03 -11.99
C PHE A 101 0.49 -3.15 -13.24
N PRO A 102 1.08 -1.96 -13.24
CA PRO A 102 1.23 -1.08 -14.39
C PRO A 102 1.79 -1.74 -15.64
N ALA A 103 2.71 -2.69 -15.49
CA ALA A 103 3.24 -3.47 -16.62
C ALA A 103 2.14 -4.21 -17.41
N MET A 104 1.14 -4.75 -16.69
CA MET A 104 0.00 -5.42 -17.31
C MET A 104 -0.94 -4.42 -17.98
N PHE A 105 -1.15 -3.24 -17.39
CA PHE A 105 -1.92 -2.16 -18.01
C PHE A 105 -1.25 -1.62 -19.28
N ALA A 106 0.06 -1.41 -19.24
CA ALA A 106 0.83 -0.94 -20.42
C ALA A 106 0.70 -1.93 -21.58
N ARG A 107 0.90 -3.23 -21.32
CA ARG A 107 0.68 -4.30 -22.28
C ARG A 107 -0.73 -4.25 -22.86
N TRP A 108 -1.75 -4.15 -22.00
CA TRP A 108 -3.14 -4.11 -22.40
C TRP A 108 -3.44 -2.90 -23.32
N PHE A 109 -2.92 -1.70 -22.98
CA PHE A 109 -3.12 -0.51 -23.82
C PHE A 109 -2.43 -0.64 -25.17
N LEU A 110 -1.25 -1.22 -25.25
CA LEU A 110 -0.56 -1.48 -26.51
C LEU A 110 -1.36 -2.41 -27.42
N GLU A 111 -2.06 -3.39 -26.87
CA GLU A 111 -2.88 -4.32 -27.62
C GLU A 111 -4.26 -3.72 -28.00
N ASN A 112 -4.87 -2.92 -27.14
CA ASN A 112 -6.28 -2.56 -27.24
C ASN A 112 -6.56 -1.07 -27.52
N SER A 113 -5.59 -0.14 -27.37
CA SER A 113 -5.78 1.27 -27.64
C SER A 113 -5.15 1.68 -28.98
N SER A 114 -5.97 1.92 -29.99
CA SER A 114 -5.48 2.48 -31.27
C SER A 114 -4.91 3.88 -31.07
N GLU A 115 -5.56 4.71 -30.26
CA GLU A 115 -5.09 6.07 -29.97
C GLU A 115 -3.72 6.10 -29.33
N PHE A 116 -3.42 5.18 -28.37
CA PHE A 116 -2.08 5.10 -27.80
C PHE A 116 -1.06 4.63 -28.85
N ARG A 117 -1.38 3.65 -29.67
CA ARG A 117 -0.45 3.19 -30.74
C ARG A 117 -0.11 4.27 -31.75
N GLU A 118 -1.05 5.17 -32.04
CA GLU A 118 -0.89 6.24 -33.04
C GLU A 118 -0.16 7.46 -32.45
N ARG A 119 -0.48 7.85 -31.24
CA ARG A 119 -0.06 9.13 -30.64
C ARG A 119 0.71 8.99 -29.33
N GLY A 120 0.64 7.86 -28.64
CA GLY A 120 1.25 7.64 -27.34
C GLY A 120 2.77 7.64 -27.43
N VAL A 121 3.43 8.34 -26.52
CA VAL A 121 4.91 8.40 -26.44
C VAL A 121 5.43 7.79 -25.15
N LYS A 122 4.67 7.87 -24.04
CA LYS A 122 5.08 7.37 -22.73
C LYS A 122 3.88 6.91 -21.89
N PHE A 123 4.16 5.97 -20.99
CA PHE A 123 3.27 5.65 -19.86
C PHE A 123 3.79 6.35 -18.60
N VAL A 124 2.90 6.97 -17.83
CA VAL A 124 3.27 7.69 -16.60
C VAL A 124 2.30 7.38 -15.47
N HIS A 125 2.76 7.46 -14.23
CA HIS A 125 1.92 7.42 -13.04
C HIS A 125 1.21 8.76 -12.83
N ASN A 126 0.23 8.80 -11.93
CA ASN A 126 -0.54 10.00 -11.63
C ASN A 126 0.32 11.15 -11.05
N ALA A 127 1.20 10.89 -10.07
CA ALA A 127 2.03 11.95 -9.49
C ALA A 127 3.05 12.51 -10.50
N PRO A 128 3.87 11.71 -11.21
CA PRO A 128 4.69 12.20 -12.31
C PRO A 128 3.90 12.97 -13.37
N TYR A 129 2.68 12.50 -13.73
CA TYR A 129 1.82 13.24 -14.66
C TYR A 129 1.52 14.65 -14.17
N VAL A 130 1.08 14.80 -12.92
CA VAL A 130 0.80 16.12 -12.34
C VAL A 130 2.06 16.97 -12.31
N LEU A 131 3.18 16.43 -11.80
CA LEU A 131 4.44 17.19 -11.65
C LEU A 131 5.00 17.66 -13.00
N MET A 132 4.94 16.82 -14.05
CA MET A 132 5.36 17.26 -15.41
C MET A 132 4.44 18.37 -15.95
N ARG A 133 3.13 18.29 -15.73
CA ARG A 133 2.18 19.33 -16.17
C ARG A 133 2.36 20.64 -15.40
N LEU A 134 2.69 20.57 -14.10
CA LEU A 134 3.07 21.74 -13.31
C LEU A 134 4.36 22.39 -13.81
N ALA A 135 5.29 21.60 -14.32
CA ALA A 135 6.56 22.06 -14.87
C ALA A 135 6.48 22.46 -16.36
N GLY A 136 5.38 22.19 -17.04
CA GLY A 136 5.23 22.46 -18.47
C GLY A 136 6.11 21.58 -19.36
N LEU A 137 6.42 20.35 -18.93
CA LEU A 137 7.26 19.39 -19.67
C LEU A 137 6.51 18.76 -20.84
N SER A 138 7.25 18.34 -21.86
CA SER A 138 6.74 17.51 -22.96
C SER A 138 6.54 16.06 -22.52
N GLY A 139 5.74 15.29 -23.27
CA GLY A 139 5.58 13.85 -23.01
C GLY A 139 6.88 13.06 -23.14
N ARG A 140 7.84 13.53 -23.94
CA ARG A 140 9.16 12.89 -24.09
C ARG A 140 10.06 13.05 -22.86
N ASP A 141 9.79 14.07 -22.02
CA ASP A 141 10.51 14.34 -20.78
C ASP A 141 9.95 13.55 -19.60
N ALA A 142 9.01 12.65 -19.82
CA ALA A 142 8.39 11.84 -18.80
C ALA A 142 9.40 11.11 -17.92
N PHE A 143 9.13 11.08 -16.63
CA PHE A 143 9.99 10.51 -15.61
C PHE A 143 9.21 9.69 -14.59
N ILE A 144 9.95 8.93 -13.83
CA ILE A 144 9.49 8.17 -12.67
C ILE A 144 10.63 8.12 -11.65
N ASP A 145 10.34 8.15 -10.37
CA ASP A 145 11.34 7.83 -9.36
C ASP A 145 11.56 6.31 -9.24
N TRP A 146 12.71 5.91 -8.68
CA TRP A 146 13.03 4.48 -8.56
C TRP A 146 12.12 3.70 -7.62
N GLY A 147 11.51 4.37 -6.63
CA GLY A 147 10.52 3.76 -5.74
C GLY A 147 9.24 3.43 -6.50
N ALA A 148 8.63 4.42 -7.15
CA ALA A 148 7.44 4.24 -7.98
C ALA A 148 7.70 3.31 -9.19
N MET A 149 8.91 3.30 -9.77
CA MET A 149 9.32 2.32 -10.78
C MET A 149 9.08 0.89 -10.27
N SER A 150 9.43 0.60 -9.02
CA SER A 150 9.21 -0.72 -8.44
C SER A 150 7.73 -1.08 -8.28
N GLY A 151 6.83 -0.11 -8.32
CA GLY A 151 5.39 -0.31 -8.36
C GLY A 151 4.86 -0.85 -9.70
N TRP A 152 5.66 -0.83 -10.77
CA TRP A 152 5.29 -1.44 -12.05
C TRP A 152 5.06 -2.96 -11.95
N GLY A 153 5.57 -3.58 -10.92
CA GLY A 153 5.45 -4.99 -10.63
C GLY A 153 6.39 -5.86 -11.46
N LEU A 154 6.44 -5.69 -12.77
CA LEU A 154 7.32 -6.38 -13.72
C LEU A 154 7.95 -5.36 -14.69
N GLY A 155 8.93 -5.80 -15.48
CA GLY A 155 9.54 -5.00 -16.55
C GLY A 155 10.81 -4.24 -16.15
N TYR A 156 11.32 -4.43 -14.93
CA TYR A 156 12.50 -3.70 -14.42
C TYR A 156 13.44 -4.60 -13.60
N ASP A 157 14.66 -4.10 -13.41
CA ASP A 157 15.65 -4.64 -12.46
C ASP A 157 15.74 -3.65 -11.26
N VAL A 158 15.14 -4.03 -10.14
CA VAL A 158 15.00 -3.15 -8.97
C VAL A 158 16.34 -2.83 -8.32
N MET A 159 17.28 -3.78 -8.33
CA MET A 159 18.60 -3.58 -7.72
C MET A 159 19.48 -2.66 -8.57
N LYS A 160 19.34 -2.71 -9.90
CA LYS A 160 20.05 -1.83 -10.82
C LYS A 160 19.31 -0.53 -11.13
N LYS A 161 18.08 -0.37 -10.63
CA LYS A 161 17.23 0.80 -10.85
C LYS A 161 17.12 1.17 -12.32
N ARG A 162 16.80 0.17 -13.16
CA ARG A 162 16.64 0.32 -14.60
C ARG A 162 15.48 -0.53 -15.14
N TRP A 163 15.00 -0.16 -16.30
CA TRP A 163 14.12 -1.04 -17.07
C TRP A 163 14.89 -2.28 -17.51
N SER A 164 14.22 -3.43 -17.57
CA SER A 164 14.82 -4.71 -18.01
C SER A 164 14.41 -4.99 -19.46
N PRO A 165 15.35 -4.87 -20.43
CA PRO A 165 15.02 -5.13 -21.83
C PRO A 165 14.44 -6.53 -22.05
N GLU A 166 14.99 -7.55 -21.36
CA GLU A 166 14.52 -8.94 -21.47
C GLU A 166 13.08 -9.09 -20.98
N GLN A 167 12.74 -8.48 -19.84
CA GLN A 167 11.37 -8.53 -19.33
C GLN A 167 10.40 -7.73 -20.22
N LEU A 168 10.80 -6.55 -20.68
CA LEU A 168 9.98 -5.72 -21.55
C LEU A 168 9.68 -6.43 -22.87
N GLU A 169 10.68 -7.12 -23.46
CA GLU A 169 10.48 -7.94 -24.66
C GLU A 169 9.43 -9.04 -24.42
N ILE A 170 9.53 -9.80 -23.32
CA ILE A 170 8.55 -10.83 -22.97
C ILE A 170 7.15 -10.24 -22.77
N LEU A 171 7.07 -9.05 -22.20
CA LEU A 171 5.79 -8.34 -21.99
C LEU A 171 5.26 -7.70 -23.27
N GLY A 172 6.06 -7.65 -24.35
CA GLY A 172 5.68 -6.98 -25.60
C GLY A 172 5.64 -5.45 -25.47
N ILE A 173 6.46 -4.88 -24.59
CA ILE A 173 6.53 -3.43 -24.33
C ILE A 173 7.86 -2.90 -24.87
N ASP A 174 7.83 -1.95 -25.80
CA ASP A 174 9.03 -1.27 -26.28
C ASP A 174 9.51 -0.27 -25.21
N GLU A 175 10.80 -0.31 -24.87
CA GLU A 175 11.43 0.57 -23.86
C GLU A 175 11.23 2.07 -24.17
N LYS A 176 11.03 2.43 -25.43
CA LYS A 176 10.72 3.82 -25.81
C LYS A 176 9.50 4.41 -25.11
N TYR A 177 8.55 3.56 -24.68
CA TYR A 177 7.33 4.00 -23.95
C TYR A 177 7.57 4.16 -22.45
N MET A 178 8.75 3.75 -21.95
CA MET A 178 9.07 3.82 -20.53
C MET A 178 9.63 5.19 -20.15
N PRO A 179 9.20 5.77 -18.99
CA PRO A 179 9.72 7.04 -18.50
C PRO A 179 11.16 6.92 -18.02
N ARG A 180 11.89 8.04 -17.94
CA ARG A 180 13.24 8.08 -17.35
C ARG A 180 13.18 7.83 -15.85
N ILE A 181 14.08 7.00 -15.34
CA ILE A 181 14.18 6.73 -13.90
C ILE A 181 15.08 7.78 -13.25
N LEU A 182 14.58 8.43 -12.19
CA LEU A 182 15.24 9.51 -11.46
C LEU A 182 15.33 9.19 -9.97
N LYS A 183 16.16 9.94 -9.25
CA LYS A 183 16.09 9.98 -7.78
C LYS A 183 14.86 10.77 -7.36
N PRO A 184 14.19 10.42 -6.27
CA PRO A 184 12.99 11.15 -5.80
C PRO A 184 13.20 12.66 -5.61
N TRP A 185 14.41 13.07 -5.29
CA TRP A 185 14.77 14.47 -5.04
C TRP A 185 15.43 15.18 -6.24
N ASP A 186 15.55 14.52 -7.40
CA ASP A 186 16.06 15.18 -8.60
C ASP A 186 15.08 16.26 -9.06
N ARG A 187 15.62 17.42 -9.42
CA ARG A 187 14.83 18.50 -10.00
C ARG A 187 14.45 18.16 -11.44
N VAL A 188 13.16 18.18 -11.75
CA VAL A 188 12.62 17.92 -13.09
C VAL A 188 12.31 19.18 -13.89
N GLY A 189 12.11 20.30 -13.19
CA GLY A 189 11.79 21.59 -13.81
C GLY A 189 11.54 22.68 -12.77
N GLY A 190 10.88 23.72 -13.18
CA GLY A 190 10.34 24.76 -12.31
C GLY A 190 8.86 24.97 -12.61
N LEU A 191 8.10 25.47 -11.64
CA LEU A 191 6.68 25.79 -11.82
C LEU A 191 6.50 26.71 -13.05
N CYS A 192 5.72 26.28 -14.04
CA CYS A 192 5.54 27.06 -15.25
C CYS A 192 4.63 28.28 -15.01
N GLU A 193 4.77 29.31 -15.83
CA GLU A 193 4.05 30.59 -15.71
C GLU A 193 2.53 30.38 -15.70
N ALA A 194 2.01 29.52 -16.58
CA ALA A 194 0.57 29.26 -16.67
C ALA A 194 -0.03 28.71 -15.36
N ILE A 195 0.71 27.89 -14.65
CA ILE A 195 0.28 27.33 -13.35
C ILE A 195 0.55 28.33 -12.22
N SER A 196 1.65 29.09 -12.29
CA SER A 196 1.95 30.16 -11.35
C SER A 196 0.79 31.16 -11.23
N VAL A 197 0.27 31.61 -12.36
CA VAL A 197 -0.89 32.54 -12.40
C VAL A 197 -2.13 31.90 -11.72
N ARG A 198 -2.37 30.62 -11.94
CA ARG A 198 -3.55 29.92 -11.41
C ARG A 198 -3.46 29.64 -9.91
N THR A 199 -2.27 29.32 -9.42
CA THR A 199 -2.06 28.95 -8.02
C THR A 199 -1.66 30.11 -7.13
N GLY A 200 -1.17 31.20 -7.71
CA GLY A 200 -0.59 32.33 -6.99
C GLY A 200 0.79 32.05 -6.38
N LEU A 201 1.40 30.90 -6.71
CA LEU A 201 2.78 30.58 -6.38
C LEU A 201 3.75 31.23 -7.36
N PRO A 202 4.97 31.59 -6.96
CA PRO A 202 5.97 32.11 -7.89
C PRO A 202 6.32 31.11 -8.99
N ALA A 203 6.47 31.60 -10.22
CA ALA A 203 7.04 30.80 -11.29
C ALA A 203 8.48 30.39 -10.99
N GLY A 204 8.92 29.27 -11.52
CA GLY A 204 10.28 28.78 -11.37
C GLY A 204 10.59 28.06 -10.06
N ILE A 205 9.64 27.95 -9.10
CA ILE A 205 9.81 27.11 -7.91
C ILE A 205 10.25 25.71 -8.36
N PRO A 206 11.36 25.15 -7.83
CA PRO A 206 11.82 23.82 -8.19
C PRO A 206 10.75 22.75 -7.99
N ILE A 207 10.53 21.94 -9.02
CA ILE A 207 9.67 20.75 -8.95
C ILE A 207 10.59 19.53 -8.93
N LEU A 208 10.39 18.66 -7.95
CA LEU A 208 11.16 17.43 -7.75
C LEU A 208 10.44 16.25 -8.40
N ALA A 209 11.18 15.16 -8.66
CA ALA A 209 10.64 13.95 -9.28
C ALA A 209 9.53 13.29 -8.45
N GLY A 210 9.53 13.50 -7.14
CA GLY A 210 8.53 12.93 -6.25
C GLY A 210 8.79 11.47 -5.91
N ALA A 211 7.82 10.81 -5.31
CA ALA A 211 7.95 9.43 -4.86
C ALA A 211 6.60 8.67 -4.89
N GLY A 212 6.64 7.38 -4.64
CA GLY A 212 5.44 6.61 -4.35
C GLY A 212 4.91 6.89 -2.94
N ASP A 213 3.59 6.97 -2.78
CA ASP A 213 2.92 7.24 -1.50
C ASP A 213 3.29 6.22 -0.41
N THR A 214 3.30 4.94 -0.74
CA THR A 214 3.67 3.85 0.17
C THR A 214 5.11 3.99 0.67
N MET A 215 6.05 4.31 -0.23
CA MET A 215 7.47 4.50 0.10
C MET A 215 7.66 5.67 1.07
N GLN A 216 6.95 6.77 0.84
CA GLN A 216 6.99 7.95 1.70
C GLN A 216 6.36 7.66 3.06
N SER A 217 5.25 6.95 3.08
CA SER A 217 4.58 6.54 4.32
C SER A 217 5.44 5.59 5.17
N MET A 218 6.19 4.68 4.53
CA MET A 218 7.16 3.81 5.24
C MET A 218 8.20 4.63 5.98
N LEU A 219 8.84 5.59 5.31
CA LEU A 219 9.81 6.49 5.94
C LEU A 219 9.18 7.37 7.01
N GLY A 220 8.02 7.97 6.73
CA GLY A 220 7.26 8.76 7.70
C GLY A 220 6.74 7.96 8.90
N SER A 221 6.82 6.63 8.83
CA SER A 221 6.52 5.71 9.93
C SER A 221 7.77 5.29 10.73
N GLY A 222 8.92 5.91 10.48
CA GLY A 222 10.16 5.62 11.22
C GLY A 222 10.86 4.32 10.79
N VAL A 223 10.55 3.80 9.60
CA VAL A 223 11.21 2.60 9.06
C VAL A 223 12.46 3.02 8.30
N PHE A 224 13.58 3.03 9.00
CA PHE A 224 14.86 3.46 8.46
C PHE A 224 15.84 2.32 8.26
N GLU A 225 15.60 1.18 8.89
CA GLU A 225 16.51 0.03 8.89
C GLU A 225 15.76 -1.23 8.44
N ALA A 226 16.54 -2.23 7.99
CA ALA A 226 15.99 -3.53 7.66
C ALA A 226 15.40 -4.24 8.90
N ASN A 227 14.46 -5.15 8.67
CA ASN A 227 13.77 -5.95 9.68
C ASN A 227 12.80 -5.14 10.58
N GLN A 228 12.45 -3.94 10.17
CA GLN A 228 11.37 -3.15 10.79
C GLN A 228 10.08 -3.35 10.02
N GLY A 229 8.98 -3.49 10.75
CA GLY A 229 7.64 -3.65 10.17
C GLY A 229 6.82 -2.36 10.24
N VAL A 230 5.87 -2.23 9.32
CA VAL A 230 4.76 -1.27 9.41
C VAL A 230 3.46 -2.02 9.20
N ASP A 231 2.53 -1.78 10.11
CA ASP A 231 1.13 -2.15 9.94
C ASP A 231 0.32 -0.90 9.62
N VAL A 232 -0.11 -0.81 8.37
CA VAL A 232 -1.04 0.24 7.92
C VAL A 232 -2.45 -0.25 8.20
N ALA A 233 -2.94 -0.01 9.43
CA ALA A 233 -4.19 -0.54 9.95
C ALA A 233 -5.40 0.29 9.48
N GLY A 234 -5.64 0.31 8.18
CA GLY A 234 -6.77 0.97 7.51
C GLY A 234 -7.99 0.06 7.33
N THR A 235 -8.84 0.40 6.37
CA THR A 235 -10.01 -0.43 5.96
C THR A 235 -9.58 -1.82 5.50
N CYS A 236 -8.58 -1.87 4.60
CA CYS A 236 -7.74 -3.06 4.35
C CYS A 236 -6.42 -2.78 5.06
N SER A 237 -5.90 -3.72 5.80
CA SER A 237 -4.59 -3.55 6.40
C SER A 237 -3.50 -4.03 5.46
N MET A 238 -2.37 -3.34 5.47
CA MET A 238 -1.19 -3.71 4.72
C MET A 238 -0.04 -3.90 5.70
N PHE A 239 0.60 -5.06 5.65
CA PHE A 239 1.74 -5.38 6.49
C PHE A 239 3.02 -5.35 5.66
N CYS A 240 3.87 -4.39 5.95
CA CYS A 240 5.13 -4.15 5.27
C CYS A 240 6.31 -4.53 6.17
N VAL A 241 7.36 -5.12 5.59
CA VAL A 241 8.61 -5.42 6.30
C VAL A 241 9.80 -4.98 5.44
N SER A 242 10.64 -4.13 6.01
CA SER A 242 11.85 -3.63 5.35
C SER A 242 12.94 -4.69 5.29
N THR A 243 13.66 -4.74 4.17
CA THR A 243 14.76 -5.67 3.92
C THR A 243 15.95 -4.97 3.25
N LYS A 244 17.09 -5.67 3.15
CA LYS A 244 18.28 -5.14 2.45
C LYS A 244 18.28 -5.39 0.94
N GLY A 245 17.29 -6.12 0.44
CA GLY A 245 17.17 -6.48 -0.97
C GLY A 245 16.20 -7.63 -1.19
N ILE A 246 16.25 -8.23 -2.35
CA ILE A 246 15.44 -9.39 -2.71
C ILE A 246 15.85 -10.59 -1.87
N ILE A 247 14.84 -11.27 -1.32
CA ILE A 247 14.99 -12.53 -0.58
C ILE A 247 14.31 -13.62 -1.43
N PRO A 248 15.06 -14.59 -1.98
CA PRO A 248 14.51 -15.59 -2.90
C PRO A 248 13.33 -16.38 -2.33
N GLU A 249 13.35 -16.67 -1.03
CA GLU A 249 12.30 -17.41 -0.32
C GLU A 249 10.97 -16.65 -0.28
N LEU A 250 11.01 -15.32 -0.24
CA LEU A 250 9.84 -14.44 -0.26
C LEU A 250 9.40 -14.08 -1.68
N SER A 251 10.31 -14.17 -2.66
CA SER A 251 10.10 -13.88 -4.08
C SER A 251 9.74 -15.13 -4.89
N ARG A 252 8.91 -16.03 -4.31
CA ARG A 252 8.41 -17.26 -4.94
C ARG A 252 6.92 -17.14 -5.26
N PRO A 253 6.43 -17.85 -6.28
CA PRO A 253 5.00 -17.96 -6.54
C PRO A 253 4.22 -18.42 -5.30
N GLY A 254 3.04 -17.87 -5.12
CA GLY A 254 2.12 -18.26 -4.05
C GLY A 254 2.37 -17.61 -2.69
N THR A 255 3.40 -16.79 -2.51
CA THR A 255 3.62 -16.07 -1.23
C THR A 255 2.61 -14.96 -0.99
N GLY A 256 2.01 -14.41 -2.05
CA GLY A 256 1.12 -13.25 -1.98
C GLY A 256 1.82 -11.96 -1.59
N LEU A 257 3.16 -11.96 -1.52
CA LEU A 257 3.96 -10.79 -1.18
C LEU A 257 4.36 -10.01 -2.44
N ILE A 258 4.41 -8.70 -2.29
CA ILE A 258 4.89 -7.76 -3.31
C ILE A 258 6.15 -7.08 -2.78
N PHE A 259 7.15 -6.93 -3.66
CA PHE A 259 8.43 -6.32 -3.34
C PHE A 259 8.56 -4.95 -3.98
N ASN A 260 9.08 -3.98 -3.21
CA ASN A 260 9.34 -2.64 -3.70
C ASN A 260 10.68 -2.08 -3.20
N SER A 261 11.23 -1.13 -3.97
CA SER A 261 12.29 -0.23 -3.52
C SER A 261 11.70 0.88 -2.67
N GLY A 262 12.40 1.24 -1.61
CA GLY A 262 12.08 2.44 -0.83
C GLY A 262 12.55 3.74 -1.50
N THR A 263 12.21 4.87 -0.88
CA THR A 263 12.63 6.21 -1.35
C THR A 263 14.14 6.43 -1.19
N LEU A 264 14.70 6.02 -0.06
CA LEU A 264 16.15 6.12 0.18
C LEU A 264 16.93 5.06 -0.59
N PRO A 265 18.20 5.31 -0.96
CA PRO A 265 19.07 4.29 -1.54
C PRO A 265 19.15 3.05 -0.65
N ASP A 266 19.25 1.89 -1.27
CA ASP A 266 19.47 0.59 -0.60
C ASP A 266 18.44 0.24 0.48
N THR A 267 17.24 0.81 0.35
CA THR A 267 16.08 0.47 1.17
C THR A 267 15.05 -0.26 0.31
N TYR A 268 14.53 -1.35 0.83
CA TYR A 268 13.57 -2.22 0.16
C TYR A 268 12.58 -2.77 1.18
N PHE A 269 11.42 -3.22 0.71
CA PHE A 269 10.43 -3.86 1.57
C PHE A 269 9.55 -4.84 0.81
N TYR A 270 9.10 -5.86 1.50
CA TYR A 270 7.98 -6.69 1.09
C TYR A 270 6.72 -6.23 1.81
N TRP A 271 5.59 -6.43 1.17
CA TRP A 271 4.30 -6.19 1.79
C TRP A 271 3.26 -7.18 1.30
N GLY A 272 2.29 -7.45 2.18
CA GLY A 272 1.13 -8.28 1.90
C GLY A 272 -0.13 -7.66 2.49
N PHE A 273 -1.27 -8.01 1.91
CA PHE A 273 -2.57 -7.56 2.41
C PHE A 273 -3.05 -8.43 3.56
N VAL A 274 -3.55 -7.78 4.61
CA VAL A 274 -4.43 -8.36 5.63
C VAL A 274 -5.85 -7.95 5.27
N ARG A 275 -6.61 -8.88 4.74
CA ARG A 275 -7.78 -8.61 3.89
C ARG A 275 -8.93 -7.89 4.53
N THR A 276 -9.25 -8.23 5.74
CA THR A 276 -10.47 -7.73 6.38
C THR A 276 -10.20 -6.70 7.46
N GLY A 277 -8.97 -6.39 7.81
CA GLY A 277 -8.53 -5.34 8.71
C GLY A 277 -9.62 -4.51 9.37
N GLY A 278 -9.57 -3.20 9.21
CA GLY A 278 -10.58 -2.28 9.73
C GLY A 278 -12.00 -2.50 9.18
N LEU A 279 -12.16 -3.19 8.03
CA LEU A 279 -13.47 -3.52 7.48
C LEU A 279 -14.24 -4.47 8.40
N ALA A 280 -13.58 -5.49 8.96
CA ALA A 280 -14.22 -6.42 9.91
C ALA A 280 -14.62 -5.70 11.20
N LEU A 281 -13.79 -4.79 11.70
CA LEU A 281 -14.08 -3.97 12.86
C LEU A 281 -15.31 -3.11 12.63
N ARG A 282 -15.36 -2.41 11.49
CA ARG A 282 -16.49 -1.56 11.11
C ARG A 282 -17.76 -2.38 10.93
N TRP A 283 -17.68 -3.50 10.20
CA TRP A 283 -18.81 -4.40 10.01
C TRP A 283 -19.40 -4.86 11.34
N PHE A 284 -18.56 -5.27 12.30
CA PHE A 284 -19.03 -5.72 13.61
C PHE A 284 -19.73 -4.58 14.37
N LYS A 285 -19.11 -3.40 14.43
CA LYS A 285 -19.69 -2.23 15.10
C LYS A 285 -21.01 -1.81 14.46
N ASP A 286 -21.04 -1.66 13.13
CA ASP A 286 -22.18 -1.09 12.42
C ASP A 286 -23.34 -2.08 12.29
N HIS A 287 -23.06 -3.33 11.93
CA HIS A 287 -24.10 -4.31 11.59
C HIS A 287 -24.44 -5.28 12.71
N VAL A 288 -23.48 -5.68 13.52
CA VAL A 288 -23.75 -6.58 14.67
C VAL A 288 -24.19 -5.78 15.89
N CYS A 289 -23.43 -4.73 16.24
CA CYS A 289 -23.76 -3.90 17.42
C CYS A 289 -24.77 -2.78 17.12
N ARG A 290 -25.08 -2.48 15.86
CA ARG A 290 -26.02 -1.42 15.43
C ARG A 290 -25.62 0.00 15.86
N HIS A 291 -24.31 0.30 15.80
CA HIS A 291 -23.73 1.62 16.07
C HIS A 291 -23.11 2.25 14.81
N GLU A 292 -23.90 2.32 13.73
CA GLU A 292 -23.49 2.94 12.48
C GLU A 292 -23.18 4.43 12.69
N GLY A 293 -22.07 4.91 12.11
CA GLY A 293 -21.62 6.30 12.22
C GLY A 293 -20.99 6.69 13.57
N ASP A 294 -21.14 5.90 14.63
CA ASP A 294 -20.53 6.18 15.94
C ASP A 294 -19.10 5.64 16.05
N GLY A 295 -18.12 6.50 15.73
CA GLY A 295 -16.70 6.15 15.86
C GLY A 295 -16.22 5.98 17.32
N ALA A 296 -16.89 6.57 18.29
CA ALA A 296 -16.52 6.45 19.69
C ALA A 296 -16.84 5.06 20.27
N TYR A 297 -17.80 4.35 19.67
CA TYR A 297 -18.21 3.03 20.15
C TYR A 297 -17.11 1.96 20.07
N TYR A 298 -16.09 2.14 19.22
CA TYR A 298 -14.92 1.28 19.24
C TYR A 298 -14.22 1.24 20.61
N GLN A 299 -14.14 2.39 21.27
CA GLN A 299 -13.54 2.47 22.62
C GLN A 299 -14.36 1.69 23.64
N THR A 300 -15.70 1.75 23.54
CA THR A 300 -16.60 0.97 24.40
C THR A 300 -16.41 -0.54 24.21
N LEU A 301 -16.33 -0.99 22.95
CA LEU A 301 -16.08 -2.40 22.62
C LEU A 301 -14.74 -2.88 23.17
N SER A 302 -13.69 -2.11 22.94
CA SER A 302 -12.33 -2.48 23.40
C SER A 302 -12.18 -2.41 24.92
N ALA A 303 -12.83 -1.45 25.58
CA ALA A 303 -12.87 -1.38 27.04
C ALA A 303 -13.55 -2.62 27.66
N GLY A 304 -14.69 -3.04 27.11
CA GLY A 304 -15.39 -4.24 27.56
C GLY A 304 -14.63 -5.54 27.28
N ALA A 305 -13.95 -5.60 26.12
CA ALA A 305 -13.16 -6.77 25.72
C ALA A 305 -11.80 -6.90 26.44
N ARG A 306 -11.37 -5.90 27.20
CA ARG A 306 -10.06 -5.89 27.87
C ARG A 306 -9.88 -7.06 28.84
N ASN A 307 -10.94 -7.43 29.55
CA ASN A 307 -10.93 -8.52 30.52
C ASN A 307 -11.23 -9.91 29.93
N VAL A 308 -11.60 -9.96 28.65
CA VAL A 308 -11.77 -11.23 27.94
C VAL A 308 -10.42 -11.89 27.77
N PRO A 309 -10.24 -13.16 28.16
CA PRO A 309 -8.93 -13.81 28.08
C PRO A 309 -8.48 -14.00 26.64
N ALA A 310 -7.16 -14.11 26.44
CA ALA A 310 -6.57 -14.43 25.13
C ALA A 310 -7.18 -15.72 24.57
N GLY A 311 -7.55 -15.71 23.30
CA GLY A 311 -8.30 -16.77 22.64
C GLY A 311 -9.82 -16.64 22.82
N SER A 312 -10.28 -15.44 23.28
CA SER A 312 -11.71 -15.07 23.32
C SER A 312 -12.61 -16.10 24.02
N GLY A 313 -12.12 -16.72 25.10
CA GLY A 313 -12.88 -17.78 25.79
C GLY A 313 -13.10 -19.05 24.96
N GLY A 314 -12.44 -19.20 23.83
CA GLY A 314 -12.62 -20.29 22.86
C GLY A 314 -13.51 -19.92 21.67
N VAL A 315 -14.09 -18.71 21.63
CA VAL A 315 -14.84 -18.23 20.47
C VAL A 315 -13.86 -17.86 19.35
N LEU A 316 -14.07 -18.42 18.17
CA LEU A 316 -13.28 -18.14 16.98
C LEU A 316 -14.10 -17.38 15.94
N PHE A 317 -13.60 -16.25 15.47
CA PHE A 317 -14.12 -15.57 14.31
C PHE A 317 -13.27 -15.88 13.07
N LEU A 318 -13.92 -16.21 11.95
CA LEU A 318 -13.28 -16.36 10.65
C LEU A 318 -13.62 -15.13 9.80
N PRO A 319 -12.63 -14.27 9.43
CA PRO A 319 -12.91 -12.95 8.90
C PRO A 319 -13.16 -12.92 7.38
N TYR A 320 -13.62 -14.00 6.77
CA TYR A 320 -13.83 -14.13 5.33
C TYR A 320 -15.12 -13.44 4.85
N LEU A 321 -15.36 -12.20 5.32
CA LEU A 321 -16.57 -11.43 5.00
C LEU A 321 -16.69 -11.06 3.51
N THR A 322 -15.56 -10.93 2.83
CA THR A 322 -15.46 -10.67 1.39
C THR A 322 -15.14 -11.92 0.56
N GLY A 323 -15.20 -13.08 1.20
CA GLY A 323 -14.77 -14.36 0.63
C GLY A 323 -13.30 -14.69 0.93
N GLY A 324 -12.93 -15.95 0.74
CA GLY A 324 -11.56 -16.42 0.79
C GLY A 324 -10.84 -16.32 -0.55
N TYR A 325 -9.59 -16.82 -0.62
CA TYR A 325 -8.81 -16.91 -1.86
C TYR A 325 -7.84 -18.08 -1.84
N GLY A 326 -7.16 -18.30 -2.96
CA GLY A 326 -6.21 -19.41 -3.07
C GLY A 326 -6.85 -20.73 -2.71
N GLU A 327 -6.25 -21.43 -1.78
CA GLU A 327 -6.79 -22.72 -1.25
C GLU A 327 -8.06 -22.54 -0.42
N GLU A 328 -8.28 -21.36 0.15
CA GLU A 328 -9.42 -20.99 1.00
C GLU A 328 -10.50 -20.19 0.24
N LYS A 329 -10.51 -20.22 -1.10
CA LYS A 329 -11.40 -19.41 -1.94
C LYS A 329 -12.90 -19.53 -1.63
N GLU A 330 -13.32 -20.65 -1.06
CA GLU A 330 -14.71 -20.93 -0.66
C GLU A 330 -15.02 -20.55 0.79
N ALA A 331 -14.01 -20.07 1.56
CA ALA A 331 -14.21 -19.71 2.95
C ALA A 331 -15.20 -18.55 3.11
N SER A 332 -15.98 -18.62 4.18
CA SER A 332 -17.01 -17.64 4.54
C SER A 332 -16.83 -17.16 5.96
N GLY A 333 -17.19 -15.89 6.21
CA GLY A 333 -17.18 -15.31 7.57
C GLY A 333 -18.14 -16.03 8.49
N CYS A 334 -17.67 -16.42 9.68
CA CYS A 334 -18.49 -17.04 10.70
C CYS A 334 -17.89 -16.90 12.11
N PHE A 335 -18.74 -16.99 13.12
CA PHE A 335 -18.35 -17.22 14.51
C PHE A 335 -18.54 -18.69 14.82
N LEU A 336 -17.59 -19.31 15.50
CA LEU A 336 -17.58 -20.71 15.88
C LEU A 336 -17.44 -20.84 17.40
N ASN A 337 -17.95 -21.97 17.94
CA ASN A 337 -17.83 -22.37 19.34
C ASN A 337 -18.45 -21.36 20.32
N MET A 338 -19.54 -20.70 19.94
CA MET A 338 -20.27 -19.78 20.82
C MET A 338 -21.16 -20.53 21.81
N THR A 339 -21.27 -19.98 23.02
CA THR A 339 -22.19 -20.40 24.07
C THR A 339 -23.18 -19.27 24.42
N MET A 340 -24.14 -19.53 25.32
CA MET A 340 -25.08 -18.49 25.78
C MET A 340 -24.43 -17.42 26.68
N ASP A 341 -23.24 -17.68 27.18
CA ASP A 341 -22.51 -16.75 28.07
C ASP A 341 -21.62 -15.76 27.28
N ASP A 342 -21.47 -15.96 25.94
CA ASP A 342 -20.63 -15.14 25.11
C ASP A 342 -21.37 -13.87 24.65
N ASP A 343 -20.93 -12.75 25.17
CA ASP A 343 -21.49 -11.44 24.84
C ASP A 343 -20.73 -10.77 23.67
N ARG A 344 -21.17 -9.54 23.35
CA ARG A 344 -20.56 -8.72 22.28
C ARG A 344 -19.07 -8.41 22.53
N PHE A 345 -18.59 -8.44 23.77
CA PHE A 345 -17.21 -8.13 24.10
C PHE A 345 -16.31 -9.33 23.84
N VAL A 346 -16.80 -10.55 24.11
CA VAL A 346 -16.15 -11.81 23.69
C VAL A 346 -16.06 -11.88 22.16
N MET A 347 -17.16 -11.57 21.47
CA MET A 347 -17.19 -11.54 20.01
C MET A 347 -16.24 -10.46 19.45
N TRP A 348 -16.20 -9.27 20.05
CA TRP A 348 -15.28 -8.21 19.66
C TRP A 348 -13.83 -8.63 19.79
N ARG A 349 -13.47 -9.26 20.90
CA ARG A 349 -12.14 -9.82 21.11
C ARG A 349 -11.81 -10.84 20.03
N ALA A 350 -12.72 -11.74 19.69
CA ALA A 350 -12.55 -12.71 18.61
C ALA A 350 -12.33 -12.06 17.25
N VAL A 351 -12.98 -10.92 16.96
CA VAL A 351 -12.75 -10.15 15.73
C VAL A 351 -11.33 -9.57 15.69
N LEU A 352 -10.86 -8.95 16.80
CA LEU A 352 -9.51 -8.42 16.88
C LEU A 352 -8.43 -9.50 16.70
N GLU A 353 -8.63 -10.65 17.36
CA GLU A 353 -7.72 -11.79 17.29
C GLU A 353 -7.73 -12.48 15.91
N ALA A 354 -8.88 -12.54 15.25
CA ALA A 354 -9.00 -13.12 13.92
C ALA A 354 -8.10 -12.42 12.89
N ILE A 355 -8.06 -11.08 12.93
CA ILE A 355 -7.17 -10.29 12.09
C ILE A 355 -5.70 -10.50 12.50
N GLY A 356 -5.44 -10.66 13.80
CA GLY A 356 -4.13 -11.00 14.33
C GLY A 356 -3.55 -12.30 13.77
N TYR A 357 -4.38 -13.33 13.57
CA TYR A 357 -3.93 -14.59 12.96
C TYR A 357 -3.49 -14.43 11.50
N ASP A 358 -4.11 -13.53 10.74
CA ASP A 358 -3.68 -13.23 9.37
C ASP A 358 -2.31 -12.52 9.36
N TYR A 359 -2.03 -11.64 10.34
CA TYR A 359 -0.69 -11.09 10.54
C TYR A 359 0.33 -12.16 10.92
N MET A 360 -0.03 -13.13 11.77
CA MET A 360 0.88 -14.23 12.15
C MET A 360 1.30 -15.04 10.93
N GLU A 361 0.39 -15.30 10.00
CA GLU A 361 0.70 -16.04 8.78
C GLU A 361 1.75 -15.32 7.92
N LEU A 362 1.60 -14.00 7.73
CA LEU A 362 2.59 -13.19 7.04
C LEU A 362 3.93 -13.17 7.79
N ALA A 363 3.90 -12.97 9.11
CA ALA A 363 5.08 -12.94 9.95
C ALA A 363 5.86 -14.26 9.93
N ASP A 364 5.17 -15.40 9.90
CA ASP A 364 5.81 -16.72 9.79
C ASP A 364 6.54 -16.87 8.44
N GLY A 365 5.98 -16.35 7.35
CA GLY A 365 6.66 -16.28 6.05
C GLY A 365 7.97 -15.53 6.14
N TYR A 366 7.99 -14.35 6.77
CA TYR A 366 9.19 -13.56 6.96
C TYR A 366 10.22 -14.27 7.84
N ARG A 367 9.81 -14.85 8.99
CA ARG A 367 10.71 -15.56 9.87
C ARG A 367 11.32 -16.80 9.22
N ALA A 368 10.53 -17.56 8.47
CA ALA A 368 11.00 -18.72 7.72
C ALA A 368 12.06 -18.34 6.67
N ALA A 369 12.00 -17.12 6.15
CA ALA A 369 12.98 -16.55 5.24
C ALA A 369 14.17 -15.88 5.95
N GLY A 370 14.29 -16.02 7.28
CA GLY A 370 15.40 -15.44 8.06
C GLY A 370 15.27 -13.95 8.34
N VAL A 371 14.08 -13.36 8.22
CA VAL A 371 13.81 -11.95 8.55
C VAL A 371 13.22 -11.87 9.95
N PRO A 372 14.00 -11.43 10.96
CA PRO A 372 13.49 -11.26 12.31
C PRO A 372 12.60 -10.01 12.36
N LEU A 373 11.41 -10.17 12.95
CA LEU A 373 10.51 -9.06 13.23
C LEU A 373 10.64 -8.70 14.71
N THR A 374 11.26 -7.56 15.00
CA THR A 374 11.49 -7.13 16.40
C THR A 374 10.68 -5.89 16.77
N ARG A 375 10.37 -5.06 15.79
CA ARG A 375 9.66 -3.78 15.98
C ARG A 375 8.70 -3.52 14.82
N ILE A 376 7.47 -3.13 15.14
CA ILE A 376 6.41 -2.88 14.17
C ILE A 376 5.76 -1.54 14.51
N THR A 377 5.82 -0.61 13.58
CA THR A 377 5.08 0.65 13.69
C THR A 377 3.64 0.43 13.22
N VAL A 378 2.66 0.86 14.01
CA VAL A 378 1.25 0.87 13.62
C VAL A 378 0.78 2.27 13.25
N THR A 379 0.07 2.38 12.15
CA THR A 379 -0.43 3.65 11.61
C THR A 379 -1.93 3.59 11.36
N GLU A 380 -2.51 4.67 10.88
CA GLU A 380 -3.92 4.82 10.55
C GLU A 380 -4.88 4.66 11.75
N GLY A 381 -6.18 4.53 11.44
CA GLY A 381 -7.25 4.49 12.45
C GLY A 381 -7.13 3.36 13.47
N GLY A 382 -6.72 2.19 13.02
CA GLY A 382 -6.56 1.00 13.86
C GLY A 382 -5.44 1.13 14.90
N SER A 383 -4.45 1.99 14.67
CA SER A 383 -3.37 2.24 15.63
C SER A 383 -3.83 2.86 16.96
N ARG A 384 -5.03 3.45 16.98
CA ARG A 384 -5.58 4.12 18.17
C ARG A 384 -6.09 3.14 19.21
N ASP A 385 -6.35 1.89 18.84
CA ASP A 385 -6.85 0.87 19.76
C ASP A 385 -5.68 0.14 20.45
N MET A 386 -5.41 0.52 21.68
CA MET A 386 -4.33 -0.05 22.49
C MET A 386 -4.54 -1.53 22.82
N LEU A 387 -5.79 -2.01 22.95
CA LEU A 387 -6.05 -3.43 23.13
C LEU A 387 -5.62 -4.22 21.89
N TRP A 388 -5.98 -3.73 20.71
CA TRP A 388 -5.58 -4.39 19.45
C TRP A 388 -4.07 -4.35 19.23
N ASN A 389 -3.41 -3.23 19.57
CA ASN A 389 -1.94 -3.13 19.51
C ASN A 389 -1.26 -4.12 20.46
N GLN A 390 -1.81 -4.30 21.67
CA GLN A 390 -1.33 -5.29 22.63
C GLN A 390 -1.49 -6.73 22.10
N ILE A 391 -2.65 -7.06 21.54
CA ILE A 391 -2.91 -8.36 20.90
C ILE A 391 -1.89 -8.61 19.78
N LYS A 392 -1.70 -7.63 18.88
CA LYS A 392 -0.72 -7.72 17.80
C LYS A 392 0.69 -7.95 18.33
N SER A 393 1.10 -7.25 19.39
CA SER A 393 2.42 -7.42 20.00
C SER A 393 2.63 -8.86 20.46
N HIS A 394 1.67 -9.44 21.18
CA HIS A 394 1.76 -10.84 21.62
C HIS A 394 1.78 -11.83 20.46
N MET A 395 0.91 -11.65 19.47
CA MET A 395 0.79 -12.52 18.31
C MET A 395 2.01 -12.47 17.39
N LEU A 396 2.57 -11.27 17.21
CA LEU A 396 3.72 -11.04 16.33
C LEU A 396 5.05 -11.21 17.07
N GLU A 397 5.05 -11.44 18.36
CA GLU A 397 6.26 -11.58 19.19
C GLU A 397 7.24 -10.41 18.94
N ALA A 398 6.69 -9.19 18.81
CA ALA A 398 7.43 -8.00 18.46
C ALA A 398 6.93 -6.80 19.27
N GLU A 399 7.79 -5.83 19.49
CA GLU A 399 7.38 -4.54 20.03
C GLU A 399 6.48 -3.83 18.99
N VAL A 400 5.28 -3.46 19.40
CA VAL A 400 4.35 -2.66 18.58
C VAL A 400 4.39 -1.22 19.06
N VAL A 401 4.75 -0.29 18.15
CA VAL A 401 5.00 1.12 18.48
C VAL A 401 4.04 2.00 17.69
N ARG A 402 3.55 3.02 18.35
CA ARG A 402 2.76 4.09 17.74
C ARG A 402 3.51 5.41 17.84
N TYR A 403 3.56 6.15 16.75
CA TYR A 403 4.06 7.51 16.71
C TYR A 403 2.92 8.53 16.55
N ARG A 404 3.09 9.73 17.09
CA ARG A 404 2.10 10.81 17.02
C ARG A 404 1.84 11.25 15.59
N ASN A 405 2.88 11.35 14.78
CA ASN A 405 2.86 11.86 13.41
C ASN A 405 3.26 10.78 12.38
N ALA A 406 3.07 9.48 12.70
CA ALA A 406 3.46 8.39 11.80
C ALA A 406 2.57 8.29 10.55
N GLY A 407 3.15 7.76 9.47
CA GLY A 407 2.45 7.52 8.21
C GLY A 407 2.30 8.74 7.32
N GLY A 408 2.87 9.87 7.70
CA GLY A 408 2.76 11.13 6.96
C GLY A 408 3.63 11.20 5.72
N ALA A 409 3.17 10.73 4.55
CA ALA A 409 3.86 10.92 3.28
C ALA A 409 4.15 12.42 3.02
N VAL A 410 3.21 13.31 3.37
CA VAL A 410 3.37 14.76 3.24
C VAL A 410 4.55 15.28 4.06
N LEU A 411 4.72 14.82 5.32
CA LEU A 411 5.87 15.19 6.14
C LEU A 411 7.19 14.75 5.49
N THR A 412 7.22 13.52 4.99
CA THR A 412 8.38 12.98 4.29
C THR A 412 8.71 13.79 3.03
N ASN A 413 7.71 14.19 2.26
CA ASN A 413 7.89 15.08 1.10
C ASN A 413 8.50 16.43 1.51
N CYS A 414 8.05 17.03 2.60
CA CYS A 414 8.62 18.29 3.11
C CYS A 414 10.11 18.12 3.48
N VAL A 415 10.47 17.01 4.14
CA VAL A 415 11.86 16.73 4.50
C VAL A 415 12.73 16.52 3.24
N PHE A 416 12.23 15.81 2.24
CA PHE A 416 12.95 15.66 0.96
C PHE A 416 13.04 16.96 0.19
N GLY A 417 12.02 17.81 0.22
CA GLY A 417 12.07 19.16 -0.34
C GLY A 417 13.17 20.01 0.30
N ALA A 418 13.29 19.98 1.63
CA ALA A 418 14.33 20.66 2.35
C ALA A 418 15.74 20.05 2.05
N TYR A 419 15.84 18.75 1.91
CA TYR A 419 17.07 18.07 1.51
C TYR A 419 17.51 18.47 0.10
N ALA A 420 16.60 18.45 -0.87
CA ALA A 420 16.89 18.79 -2.26
C ALA A 420 17.31 20.24 -2.46
N THR A 421 16.87 21.14 -1.57
CA THR A 421 17.22 22.56 -1.60
C THR A 421 18.44 22.92 -0.74
N GLY A 422 19.04 21.91 -0.08
CA GLY A 422 20.21 22.10 0.79
C GLY A 422 19.91 22.68 2.16
N ALA A 423 18.64 22.82 2.54
CA ALA A 423 18.24 23.30 3.86
C ALA A 423 18.48 22.26 4.98
N LEU A 424 18.63 21.00 4.63
CA LEU A 424 19.07 19.93 5.54
C LEU A 424 19.98 18.94 4.80
N ALA A 425 20.86 18.26 5.57
CA ALA A 425 21.86 17.35 5.03
C ALA A 425 21.53 15.85 5.23
N ASP A 426 20.68 15.52 6.20
CA ASP A 426 20.36 14.14 6.58
C ASP A 426 18.86 13.95 6.74
N VAL A 427 18.26 13.22 5.78
CA VAL A 427 16.83 12.91 5.75
C VAL A 427 16.41 12.01 6.90
N LYS A 428 17.23 10.99 7.25
CA LYS A 428 16.91 10.06 8.35
C LYS A 428 16.91 10.78 9.70
N ALA A 429 17.95 11.59 9.96
CA ALA A 429 18.04 12.36 11.18
C ALA A 429 16.90 13.37 11.32
N ALA A 430 16.54 14.03 10.23
CA ALA A 430 15.42 14.99 10.21
C ALA A 430 14.07 14.29 10.49
N LEU A 431 13.79 13.17 9.85
CA LEU A 431 12.57 12.40 10.10
C LEU A 431 12.54 11.86 11.53
N ALA A 432 13.63 11.29 12.03
CA ALA A 432 13.73 10.80 13.41
C ALA A 432 13.48 11.91 14.44
N GLY A 433 13.87 13.15 14.13
CA GLY A 433 13.65 14.30 15.00
C GLY A 433 12.20 14.82 15.06
N VAL A 434 11.35 14.46 14.06
CA VAL A 434 9.95 14.90 14.02
C VAL A 434 8.95 13.78 14.32
N ILE A 435 9.41 12.51 14.32
CA ILE A 435 8.59 11.35 14.68
C ILE A 435 8.67 11.16 16.19
N GLU A 436 7.57 11.41 16.88
CA GLU A 436 7.50 11.32 18.35
C GLU A 436 6.73 10.06 18.75
N GLU A 437 7.37 9.18 19.54
CA GLU A 437 6.74 7.98 20.06
C GLU A 437 5.58 8.35 20.99
N ASN A 438 4.43 7.70 20.76
CA ASN A 438 3.18 7.95 21.47
C ASN A 438 2.55 6.64 21.97
N GLY A 439 3.38 5.80 22.57
CA GLY A 439 3.01 4.54 23.18
C GLY A 439 3.56 3.32 22.46
N SER A 440 3.90 2.32 23.25
CA SER A 440 4.36 1.02 22.78
C SER A 440 3.72 -0.13 23.57
N CYS A 441 3.73 -1.30 22.97
CA CYS A 441 3.27 -2.56 23.58
C CYS A 441 4.38 -3.59 23.38
N SER A 442 4.85 -4.21 24.45
CA SER A 442 5.82 -5.30 24.40
C SER A 442 5.11 -6.65 24.46
N PRO A 443 5.64 -7.68 23.81
CA PRO A 443 5.07 -9.02 23.85
C PRO A 443 5.27 -9.65 25.24
N ASP A 444 4.23 -10.37 25.70
CA ASP A 444 4.33 -11.27 26.84
C ASP A 444 4.62 -12.68 26.32
N PRO A 445 5.71 -13.35 26.77
CA PRO A 445 6.10 -14.66 26.23
C PRO A 445 5.09 -15.78 26.49
N GLU A 446 4.31 -15.71 27.58
CA GLU A 446 3.28 -16.71 27.88
C GLU A 446 2.07 -16.53 26.95
N LEU A 447 1.61 -15.29 26.78
CA LEU A 447 0.53 -14.98 25.85
C LEU A 447 0.94 -15.24 24.40
N SER A 448 2.18 -14.96 24.02
CA SER A 448 2.70 -15.26 22.69
C SER A 448 2.65 -16.78 22.39
N ARG A 449 3.09 -17.61 23.34
CA ARG A 449 2.99 -19.07 23.22
C ARG A 449 1.52 -19.53 23.09
N ARG A 450 0.63 -18.97 23.92
CA ARG A 450 -0.80 -19.29 23.84
C ARG A 450 -1.40 -18.93 22.50
N TYR A 451 -1.07 -17.74 21.93
CA TYR A 451 -1.54 -17.37 20.61
C TYR A 451 -0.93 -18.23 19.50
N ARG A 452 0.29 -18.70 19.66
CA ARG A 452 0.91 -19.66 18.71
C ARG A 452 0.14 -20.97 18.69
N ASP A 453 -0.18 -21.54 19.84
CA ASP A 453 -0.96 -22.78 19.93
C ASP A 453 -2.36 -22.61 19.32
N LEU A 454 -3.03 -21.50 19.60
CA LEU A 454 -4.33 -21.16 19.02
C LEU A 454 -4.27 -21.00 17.49
N PHE A 455 -3.21 -20.37 17.00
CA PHE A 455 -3.00 -20.17 15.56
C PHE A 455 -2.82 -21.49 14.81
N GLU A 456 -2.00 -22.41 15.32
CA GLU A 456 -1.80 -23.69 14.68
C GLU A 456 -3.10 -24.54 14.68
N ASN A 457 -3.86 -24.53 15.78
CA ASN A 457 -5.17 -25.17 15.83
C ASN A 457 -6.18 -24.55 14.85
N ARG A 458 -6.24 -23.20 14.77
CA ARG A 458 -7.09 -22.50 13.80
C ARG A 458 -6.73 -22.89 12.37
N LYS A 459 -5.44 -22.95 12.07
CA LYS A 459 -4.93 -23.26 10.73
C LYS A 459 -5.32 -24.66 10.28
N ALA A 460 -5.18 -25.67 11.16
CA ALA A 460 -5.63 -27.03 10.91
C ALA A 460 -7.17 -27.07 10.72
N LEU A 461 -7.93 -26.47 11.64
CA LEU A 461 -9.39 -26.39 11.54
C LEU A 461 -9.86 -25.82 10.20
N VAL A 462 -9.31 -24.67 9.78
CA VAL A 462 -9.76 -23.97 8.57
C VAL A 462 -9.36 -24.74 7.31
N ARG A 463 -8.11 -25.23 7.24
CA ARG A 463 -7.55 -25.81 6.01
C ARG A 463 -7.91 -27.28 5.81
N GLU A 464 -8.11 -28.01 6.90
CA GLU A 464 -8.38 -29.46 6.85
C GLU A 464 -9.86 -29.74 7.10
N ASP A 465 -10.39 -29.34 8.27
CA ASP A 465 -11.72 -29.76 8.72
C ASP A 465 -12.87 -29.00 8.07
N MET A 466 -12.74 -27.68 7.91
CA MET A 466 -13.82 -26.82 7.42
C MET A 466 -13.94 -26.74 5.89
N ARG A 467 -12.99 -27.25 5.14
CA ARG A 467 -12.99 -27.15 3.66
C ARG A 467 -14.29 -27.66 3.03
N LYS A 468 -14.77 -28.81 3.47
CA LYS A 468 -16.05 -29.39 2.99
C LYS A 468 -17.27 -28.57 3.44
N ALA A 469 -17.22 -27.98 4.64
CA ALA A 469 -18.28 -27.14 5.15
C ALA A 469 -18.41 -25.86 4.32
N PHE A 470 -17.31 -25.19 4.01
CA PHE A 470 -17.30 -24.00 3.15
C PHE A 470 -17.88 -24.25 1.77
N SER A 471 -17.51 -25.36 1.11
CA SER A 471 -18.09 -25.74 -0.19
C SER A 471 -19.62 -25.96 -0.12
N ARG A 472 -20.13 -26.43 1.00
CA ARG A 472 -21.59 -26.57 1.23
C ARG A 472 -22.23 -25.20 1.45
N LEU A 473 -21.62 -24.30 2.23
CA LEU A 473 -22.14 -22.96 2.50
C LEU A 473 -22.23 -22.10 1.23
N VAL A 474 -21.24 -22.19 0.34
CA VAL A 474 -21.27 -21.53 -0.97
C VAL A 474 -22.48 -22.02 -1.79
N ARG A 475 -22.71 -23.32 -1.83
CA ARG A 475 -23.88 -23.90 -2.54
C ARG A 475 -25.20 -23.43 -1.93
N MET A 476 -25.30 -23.33 -0.59
CA MET A 476 -26.51 -22.80 0.06
C MET A 476 -26.81 -21.35 -0.30
N ARG A 477 -25.79 -20.51 -0.50
CA ARG A 477 -25.98 -19.14 -0.98
C ARG A 477 -26.49 -19.06 -2.43
N ALA A 478 -26.15 -20.02 -3.27
CA ALA A 478 -26.59 -20.09 -4.66
C ALA A 478 -28.05 -20.55 -4.84
N ILE A 479 -28.70 -21.03 -3.78
CA ILE A 479 -30.12 -21.48 -3.79
C ILE A 479 -31.11 -20.30 -3.64
N ARG A 480 -30.65 -19.06 -3.63
CA ARG A 480 -31.50 -17.85 -3.48
C ARG A 480 -32.24 -17.52 -4.78
#